data_abc605b9022d6ff844965dc63fa84e34
#
_entry.id   abc605b9022d6ff844965dc63fa84e34
#
_cell.length_a   1.000
_cell.length_b   1.000
_cell.length_c   1.000
_cell.angle_alpha   90.00
_cell.angle_beta   90.00
_cell.angle_gamma   90.00
#
_symmetry.space_group_name_H-M   'P 1'
#
loop_
_entity.id
_entity.type
_entity.pdbx_description
1 polymer ?
#
loop_
_entity_poly.entity_id
_entity_poly.type
_entity_poly.pdbx_seq_one_letter_code
_entity_poly.pdbx_strand_id
1 'polypeptide(L)'
;DGQGEYLFSGLAAQTRPFERTVGGVVYRGDQGQRFQPVGATQRVADGDAGYAVFRRVPGGNGTFVTGPATGNTGTGVIGVGNVLDPSAWPGGTFTLRFVAADAWEVVDSATPVPNVVASGTYVSGQAIGFAGVSVEVSGEPAAGDSFAVSEAGRVDMFAALDDLVATLGASTATPAE
;
A
#
# COMPACT_ATOMS: atom_id res chain seq x y z
N ASP A 1 6.36 -19.73 22.05
CA ASP A 1 5.51 -20.89 22.22
C ASP A 1 5.71 -21.50 23.62
N GLY A 2 5.03 -22.58 23.95
CA GLY A 2 5.11 -23.22 25.27
C GLY A 2 6.45 -23.90 25.57
N GLN A 3 7.42 -23.90 24.66
CA GLN A 3 8.76 -24.46 24.83
C GLN A 3 9.87 -23.40 24.85
N GLY A 4 9.49 -22.10 24.91
CA GLY A 4 10.46 -20.99 24.96
C GLY A 4 11.09 -20.63 23.61
N GLU A 5 10.56 -21.14 22.51
CA GLU A 5 10.98 -20.79 21.17
C GLU A 5 10.18 -19.63 20.59
N TYR A 6 10.80 -18.79 19.77
CA TYR A 6 10.14 -17.70 19.08
C TYR A 6 9.53 -18.15 17.75
N LEU A 7 8.26 -17.79 17.50
CA LEU A 7 7.50 -18.26 16.35
C LEU A 7 7.95 -17.66 15.01
N PHE A 8 8.37 -16.41 14.98
CA PHE A 8 8.66 -15.68 13.74
C PHE A 8 10.15 -15.44 13.49
N SER A 9 11.00 -16.25 14.10
CA SER A 9 12.46 -16.10 13.99
C SER A 9 13.06 -16.91 12.83
N GLY A 10 12.26 -17.61 12.04
CA GLY A 10 12.75 -18.55 11.02
C GLY A 10 13.34 -19.81 11.66
N LEU A 11 14.53 -20.20 11.26
CA LEU A 11 15.27 -21.34 11.86
C LEU A 11 15.97 -20.96 13.17
N ALA A 12 16.16 -19.65 13.42
CA ALA A 12 16.83 -19.14 14.64
C ALA A 12 15.86 -19.07 15.84
N ALA A 13 15.22 -20.18 16.19
CA ALA A 13 14.12 -20.27 17.16
C ALA A 13 14.46 -19.72 18.56
N GLN A 14 15.73 -19.63 18.94
CA GLN A 14 16.18 -19.04 20.20
C GLN A 14 16.44 -17.53 20.14
N THR A 15 16.35 -16.93 18.94
CA THR A 15 16.59 -15.50 18.75
C THR A 15 15.27 -14.75 18.74
N ARG A 16 15.15 -13.70 19.56
CA ARG A 16 13.98 -12.80 19.52
C ARG A 16 13.84 -12.15 18.14
N PRO A 17 12.74 -12.37 17.42
CA PRO A 17 12.65 -11.99 16.01
C PRO A 17 12.60 -10.48 15.76
N PHE A 18 11.98 -9.70 16.65
CA PHE A 18 11.83 -8.27 16.50
C PHE A 18 12.33 -7.52 17.74
N GLU A 19 13.12 -6.48 17.48
CA GLU A 19 13.69 -5.62 18.50
C GLU A 19 13.42 -4.16 18.14
N ARG A 20 12.86 -3.39 19.11
CA ARG A 20 12.67 -1.95 18.92
C ARG A 20 13.99 -1.23 19.21
N THR A 21 14.41 -0.41 18.25
CA THR A 21 15.60 0.45 18.33
C THR A 21 15.19 1.91 18.17
N VAL A 22 16.15 2.84 18.28
CA VAL A 22 15.92 4.27 18.01
C VAL A 22 15.49 4.52 16.55
N GLY A 23 15.93 3.67 15.62
CA GLY A 23 15.61 3.77 14.19
C GLY A 23 14.39 2.93 13.75
N GLY A 24 13.53 2.49 14.68
CA GLY A 24 12.37 1.64 14.38
C GLY A 24 12.56 0.20 14.82
N VAL A 25 11.78 -0.72 14.23
CA VAL A 25 11.81 -2.14 14.57
C VAL A 25 12.77 -2.89 13.63
N VAL A 26 13.73 -3.62 14.18
CA VAL A 26 14.71 -4.42 13.45
C VAL A 26 14.34 -5.90 13.57
N TYR A 27 14.38 -6.61 12.43
CA TYR A 27 14.25 -8.06 12.40
C TYR A 27 15.61 -8.72 12.65
N ARG A 28 15.66 -9.63 13.64
CA ARG A 28 16.86 -10.36 14.08
C ARG A 28 16.82 -11.85 13.75
N GLY A 29 15.67 -12.36 13.29
CA GLY A 29 15.55 -13.74 12.82
C GLY A 29 16.20 -13.97 11.46
N ASP A 30 16.10 -15.19 10.97
CA ASP A 30 16.46 -15.52 9.59
C ASP A 30 15.21 -15.70 8.70
N GLN A 31 15.41 -15.98 7.40
CA GLN A 31 14.33 -16.16 6.43
C GLN A 31 14.03 -17.65 6.15
N GLY A 32 14.58 -18.54 6.96
CA GLY A 32 14.34 -19.97 6.85
C GLY A 32 12.92 -20.35 7.26
N GLN A 33 12.46 -21.46 6.71
CA GLN A 33 11.16 -22.05 7.06
C GLN A 33 11.41 -23.43 7.69
N ARG A 34 10.79 -23.65 8.85
CA ARG A 34 10.87 -24.92 9.56
C ARG A 34 9.77 -25.85 9.04
N PHE A 35 10.12 -27.12 8.85
CA PHE A 35 9.19 -28.14 8.40
C PHE A 35 9.11 -29.26 9.39
N GLN A 36 7.89 -29.71 9.70
CA GLN A 36 7.62 -30.91 10.52
C GLN A 36 7.25 -32.09 9.61
N PRO A 37 7.87 -33.27 9.77
CA PRO A 37 7.46 -34.47 9.09
C PRO A 37 6.12 -34.96 9.66
N VAL A 38 5.12 -35.09 8.82
CA VAL A 38 3.77 -35.59 9.18
C VAL A 38 3.50 -36.96 8.58
N GLY A 39 4.45 -37.54 7.87
CA GLY A 39 4.42 -38.85 7.27
C GLY A 39 5.76 -39.25 6.70
N ALA A 40 5.85 -40.44 6.10
CA ALA A 40 7.11 -40.96 5.59
C ALA A 40 7.74 -40.09 4.49
N THR A 41 6.92 -39.37 3.71
CA THR A 41 7.34 -38.50 2.60
C THR A 41 6.75 -37.09 2.65
N GLN A 42 5.90 -36.80 3.65
CA GLN A 42 5.21 -35.51 3.77
C GLN A 42 5.82 -34.65 4.87
N ARG A 43 6.06 -33.38 4.53
CA ARG A 43 6.47 -32.34 5.47
C ARG A 43 5.50 -31.16 5.37
N VAL A 44 5.14 -30.58 6.50
CA VAL A 44 4.29 -29.39 6.59
C VAL A 44 5.11 -28.28 7.24
N ALA A 45 4.98 -27.06 6.72
CA ALA A 45 5.59 -25.89 7.33
C ALA A 45 5.02 -25.64 8.72
N ASP A 46 5.90 -25.48 9.70
CA ASP A 46 5.55 -25.28 11.13
C ASP A 46 5.52 -23.79 11.51
N GLY A 47 5.91 -22.91 10.60
CA GLY A 47 5.88 -21.47 10.81
C GLY A 47 6.43 -20.71 9.63
N ASP A 48 6.19 -19.41 9.62
CA ASP A 48 6.72 -18.48 8.65
C ASP A 48 7.76 -17.55 9.26
N ALA A 49 8.76 -17.16 8.48
CA ALA A 49 9.72 -16.17 8.89
C ALA A 49 9.03 -14.80 9.05
N GLY A 50 9.25 -14.13 10.17
CA GLY A 50 8.66 -12.82 10.46
C GLY A 50 9.01 -11.75 9.43
N TYR A 51 10.13 -11.88 8.74
CA TYR A 51 10.48 -11.02 7.63
C TYR A 51 9.43 -11.08 6.51
N ALA A 52 9.00 -12.27 6.11
CA ALA A 52 8.01 -12.44 5.05
C ALA A 52 6.62 -11.93 5.48
N VAL A 53 6.25 -12.20 6.74
CA VAL A 53 4.92 -11.89 7.28
C VAL A 53 4.74 -10.40 7.60
N PHE A 54 5.77 -9.73 8.15
CA PHE A 54 5.62 -8.38 8.70
C PHE A 54 6.42 -7.30 7.94
N ARG A 55 7.47 -7.68 7.20
CA ARG A 55 8.31 -6.73 6.46
C ARG A 55 8.12 -6.75 4.95
N ARG A 56 7.25 -7.61 4.46
CA ARG A 56 6.90 -7.72 3.03
C ARG A 56 5.41 -7.85 2.82
N VAL A 57 4.63 -7.07 3.55
CA VAL A 57 3.17 -7.03 3.39
C VAL A 57 2.83 -6.32 2.08
N PRO A 58 1.89 -6.82 1.26
CA PRO A 58 1.40 -6.07 0.12
C PRO A 58 0.84 -4.73 0.55
N GLY A 59 1.25 -3.64 -0.12
CA GLY A 59 0.72 -2.30 0.13
C GLY A 59 -0.68 -2.10 -0.45
N GLY A 60 -1.37 -1.04 -0.03
CA GLY A 60 -2.67 -0.66 -0.55
C GLY A 60 -3.71 -1.77 -0.49
N ASN A 61 -4.37 -2.04 -1.61
CA ASN A 61 -5.30 -3.18 -1.74
C ASN A 61 -4.61 -4.50 -2.19
N GLY A 62 -3.29 -4.54 -2.21
CA GLY A 62 -2.48 -5.68 -2.62
C GLY A 62 -2.10 -5.68 -4.11
N THR A 63 -2.78 -4.92 -4.95
CA THR A 63 -2.52 -4.76 -6.38
C THR A 63 -1.97 -3.38 -6.70
N PHE A 64 -2.60 -2.34 -6.14
CA PHE A 64 -2.16 -0.96 -6.32
C PHE A 64 -2.33 -0.15 -5.04
N VAL A 65 -1.65 0.99 -4.99
CA VAL A 65 -1.76 2.02 -3.95
C VAL A 65 -2.24 3.32 -4.58
N THR A 66 -3.00 4.09 -3.82
CA THR A 66 -3.48 5.42 -4.21
C THR A 66 -2.89 6.48 -3.29
N GLY A 67 -2.71 7.68 -3.81
CA GLY A 67 -2.26 8.80 -3.00
C GLY A 67 -2.44 10.14 -3.70
N PRO A 68 -2.61 11.24 -2.96
CA PRO A 68 -2.68 12.58 -3.52
C PRO A 68 -1.29 13.03 -3.98
N ALA A 69 -1.23 13.85 -5.02
CA ALA A 69 -0.02 14.58 -5.38
C ALA A 69 0.23 15.72 -4.40
N THR A 70 1.51 16.07 -4.26
CA THR A 70 1.89 17.29 -3.51
C THR A 70 1.45 18.51 -4.32
N GLY A 71 0.74 19.45 -3.66
CA GLY A 71 0.28 20.68 -4.31
C GLY A 71 -1.20 20.66 -4.73
N ASN A 72 -1.94 19.61 -4.45
CA ASN A 72 -3.40 19.64 -4.55
C ASN A 72 -3.97 20.77 -3.68
N THR A 73 -4.94 21.49 -4.21
CA THR A 73 -5.52 22.69 -3.57
C THR A 73 -6.99 22.50 -3.21
N GLY A 74 -7.66 21.53 -3.82
CA GLY A 74 -9.04 21.15 -3.46
C GLY A 74 -9.10 20.25 -2.23
N THR A 75 -10.31 19.86 -1.86
CA THR A 75 -10.58 18.95 -0.72
C THR A 75 -10.79 17.49 -1.15
N GLY A 76 -10.42 17.16 -2.40
CA GLY A 76 -10.57 15.82 -2.95
C GLY A 76 -9.74 14.80 -2.18
N VAL A 77 -10.36 13.67 -1.81
CA VAL A 77 -9.71 12.52 -1.14
C VAL A 77 -9.95 11.28 -1.97
N ILE A 78 -8.86 10.63 -2.38
CA ILE A 78 -8.94 9.36 -3.11
C ILE A 78 -9.04 8.17 -2.15
N GLY A 79 -9.95 7.24 -2.43
CA GLY A 79 -10.07 5.97 -1.70
C GLY A 79 -9.05 4.93 -2.15
N VAL A 80 -8.97 3.81 -1.43
CA VAL A 80 -8.03 2.70 -1.73
C VAL A 80 -8.33 1.98 -3.04
N GLY A 81 -9.54 2.12 -3.58
CA GLY A 81 -9.99 1.50 -4.84
C GLY A 81 -10.15 -0.02 -4.80
N ASN A 82 -10.65 -0.56 -5.91
CA ASN A 82 -10.94 -1.99 -6.08
C ASN A 82 -10.36 -2.52 -7.39
N VAL A 83 -9.99 -3.79 -7.41
CA VAL A 83 -9.63 -4.52 -8.63
C VAL A 83 -10.89 -5.16 -9.19
N LEU A 84 -11.27 -4.79 -10.40
CA LEU A 84 -12.46 -5.29 -11.11
C LEU A 84 -12.09 -6.48 -12.02
N ASP A 85 -10.98 -6.36 -12.72
CA ASP A 85 -10.42 -7.39 -13.59
C ASP A 85 -8.89 -7.44 -13.43
N PRO A 86 -8.35 -8.40 -12.67
CA PRO A 86 -6.91 -8.53 -12.49
C PRO A 86 -6.14 -8.77 -13.79
N SER A 87 -6.78 -9.35 -14.81
CA SER A 87 -6.13 -9.64 -16.10
C SER A 87 -5.97 -8.40 -16.98
N ALA A 88 -6.77 -7.37 -16.73
CA ALA A 88 -6.72 -6.09 -17.43
C ALA A 88 -5.79 -5.06 -16.75
N TRP A 89 -5.28 -5.35 -15.55
CA TRP A 89 -4.32 -4.48 -14.86
C TRP A 89 -2.90 -4.69 -15.42
N PRO A 90 -2.32 -3.69 -16.10
CA PRO A 90 -0.99 -3.85 -16.72
C PRO A 90 0.17 -3.62 -15.75
N GLY A 91 -0.12 -3.23 -14.48
CA GLY A 91 0.90 -2.68 -13.58
C GLY A 91 1.27 -1.23 -13.90
N GLY A 92 2.34 -0.74 -13.27
CA GLY A 92 2.85 0.61 -13.53
C GLY A 92 2.17 1.72 -12.72
N THR A 93 2.20 2.93 -13.25
CA THR A 93 1.68 4.12 -12.59
C THR A 93 0.72 4.88 -13.50
N PHE A 94 -0.46 5.15 -12.98
CA PHE A 94 -1.46 6.01 -13.60
C PHE A 94 -1.62 7.28 -12.75
N THR A 95 -1.99 8.37 -13.42
CA THR A 95 -2.32 9.63 -12.77
C THR A 95 -3.76 10.00 -13.12
N LEU A 96 -4.63 10.02 -12.11
CA LEU A 96 -5.95 10.63 -12.21
C LEU A 96 -5.76 12.13 -11.98
N ARG A 97 -6.05 12.97 -12.98
CA ARG A 97 -5.94 14.42 -12.88
C ARG A 97 -7.26 15.11 -13.18
N PHE A 98 -7.50 16.21 -12.51
CA PHE A 98 -8.67 17.05 -12.71
C PHE A 98 -8.31 18.20 -13.67
N VAL A 99 -8.84 18.14 -14.89
CA VAL A 99 -8.63 19.18 -15.90
C VAL A 99 -9.57 20.38 -15.67
N ALA A 100 -10.67 20.15 -14.96
CA ALA A 100 -11.59 21.14 -14.40
C ALA A 100 -12.18 20.56 -13.11
N ALA A 101 -12.86 21.37 -12.30
CA ALA A 101 -13.47 20.91 -11.03
C ALA A 101 -14.50 19.77 -11.23
N ASP A 102 -15.12 19.72 -12.41
CA ASP A 102 -16.14 18.75 -12.81
C ASP A 102 -15.66 17.75 -13.87
N ALA A 103 -14.39 17.78 -14.26
CA ALA A 103 -13.87 16.93 -15.33
C ALA A 103 -12.52 16.33 -14.97
N TRP A 104 -12.38 15.02 -15.18
CA TRP A 104 -11.18 14.26 -14.91
C TRP A 104 -10.70 13.46 -16.11
N GLU A 105 -9.42 13.13 -16.09
CA GLU A 105 -8.82 12.17 -17.00
C GLU A 105 -7.79 11.31 -16.26
N VAL A 106 -7.63 10.08 -16.70
CA VAL A 106 -6.60 9.15 -16.24
C VAL A 106 -5.55 9.02 -17.31
N VAL A 107 -4.30 9.22 -16.92
CA VAL A 107 -3.15 9.19 -17.82
C VAL A 107 -2.23 8.04 -17.40
N ASP A 108 -1.79 7.25 -18.38
CA ASP A 108 -0.70 6.29 -18.17
C ASP A 108 0.63 7.06 -18.11
N SER A 109 1.28 7.00 -16.97
CA SER A 109 2.54 7.71 -16.70
C SER A 109 3.79 6.93 -17.16
N ALA A 110 3.64 5.71 -17.66
CA ALA A 110 4.75 4.89 -18.15
C ALA A 110 5.23 5.31 -19.55
N THR A 111 4.42 6.07 -20.30
CA THR A 111 4.76 6.50 -21.65
C THR A 111 5.34 7.92 -21.64
N PRO A 112 6.37 8.20 -22.48
CA PRO A 112 6.96 9.55 -22.60
C PRO A 112 5.97 10.64 -23.04
N VAL A 113 4.92 10.24 -23.75
CA VAL A 113 3.79 11.10 -24.13
C VAL A 113 2.59 10.66 -23.30
N PRO A 114 1.99 11.55 -22.51
CA PRO A 114 0.83 11.21 -21.69
C PRO A 114 -0.27 10.58 -22.54
N ASN A 115 -0.60 9.33 -22.26
CA ASN A 115 -1.68 8.61 -22.93
C ASN A 115 -2.91 8.62 -22.02
N VAL A 116 -3.96 9.33 -22.44
CA VAL A 116 -5.25 9.35 -21.73
C VAL A 116 -5.94 8.01 -21.97
N VAL A 117 -6.10 7.22 -20.89
CA VAL A 117 -6.73 5.89 -20.93
C VAL A 117 -8.20 5.92 -20.52
N ALA A 118 -8.62 6.96 -19.79
CA ALA A 118 -10.02 7.20 -19.44
C ALA A 118 -10.24 8.68 -19.15
N SER A 119 -11.46 9.16 -19.34
CA SER A 119 -11.89 10.52 -18.98
C SER A 119 -13.38 10.57 -18.70
N GLY A 120 -13.82 11.58 -17.97
CA GLY A 120 -15.25 11.73 -17.68
C GLY A 120 -15.58 12.95 -16.87
N THR A 121 -16.88 13.06 -16.51
CA THR A 121 -17.40 14.07 -15.61
C THR A 121 -17.26 13.59 -14.17
N TYR A 122 -16.87 14.50 -13.28
CA TYR A 122 -16.73 14.20 -11.86
C TYR A 122 -18.06 14.28 -11.12
N VAL A 123 -18.30 13.25 -10.31
CA VAL A 123 -19.32 13.24 -9.28
C VAL A 123 -18.69 12.67 -8.03
N SER A 124 -18.78 13.39 -6.91
CA SER A 124 -18.16 12.98 -5.64
C SER A 124 -18.62 11.58 -5.21
N GLY A 125 -17.67 10.69 -4.91
CA GLY A 125 -17.95 9.31 -4.51
C GLY A 125 -18.34 8.36 -5.64
N GLN A 126 -18.40 8.83 -6.89
CA GLN A 126 -18.64 7.94 -8.03
C GLN A 126 -17.37 7.18 -8.42
N ALA A 127 -17.53 5.89 -8.71
CA ALA A 127 -16.44 5.05 -9.15
C ALA A 127 -15.89 5.48 -10.53
N ILE A 128 -14.58 5.64 -10.62
CA ILE A 128 -13.81 5.93 -11.83
C ILE A 128 -13.09 4.67 -12.23
N GLY A 129 -13.52 4.05 -13.32
CA GLY A 129 -12.98 2.78 -13.82
C GLY A 129 -11.96 2.99 -14.94
N PHE A 130 -10.82 2.28 -14.90
CA PHE A 130 -9.82 2.23 -15.96
C PHE A 130 -8.91 1.01 -15.76
N ALA A 131 -8.34 0.49 -16.83
CA ALA A 131 -7.32 -0.58 -16.81
C ALA A 131 -7.62 -1.73 -15.82
N GLY A 132 -8.87 -2.17 -15.71
CA GLY A 132 -9.28 -3.27 -14.84
C GLY A 132 -9.43 -2.92 -13.35
N VAL A 133 -9.29 -1.65 -12.98
CA VAL A 133 -9.44 -1.16 -11.59
C VAL A 133 -10.48 -0.05 -11.50
N SER A 134 -10.93 0.24 -10.29
CA SER A 134 -11.75 1.42 -10.00
C SER A 134 -11.25 2.13 -8.76
N VAL A 135 -11.31 3.45 -8.79
CA VAL A 135 -11.04 4.32 -7.64
C VAL A 135 -12.22 5.27 -7.43
N GLU A 136 -12.34 5.80 -6.24
CA GLU A 136 -13.35 6.82 -5.91
C GLU A 136 -12.64 8.03 -5.35
N VAL A 137 -13.09 9.21 -5.74
CA VAL A 137 -12.66 10.47 -5.14
C VAL A 137 -13.87 11.10 -4.49
N SER A 138 -13.74 11.47 -3.22
CA SER A 138 -14.77 12.21 -2.47
C SER A 138 -14.30 13.64 -2.22
N GLY A 139 -15.24 14.53 -1.89
CA GLY A 139 -14.94 15.95 -1.67
C GLY A 139 -14.99 16.78 -2.97
N GLU A 140 -14.30 17.89 -2.97
CA GLU A 140 -14.29 18.88 -4.06
C GLU A 140 -12.84 19.07 -4.56
N PRO A 141 -12.41 18.29 -5.55
CA PRO A 141 -11.11 18.51 -6.18
C PRO A 141 -11.12 19.82 -6.98
N ALA A 142 -9.98 20.48 -7.05
CA ALA A 142 -9.78 21.66 -7.87
C ALA A 142 -9.17 21.30 -9.23
N ALA A 143 -9.32 22.19 -10.21
CA ALA A 143 -8.59 22.07 -11.47
C ALA A 143 -7.07 22.07 -11.23
N GLY A 144 -6.36 21.09 -11.78
CA GLY A 144 -4.93 20.88 -11.55
C GLY A 144 -4.62 19.86 -10.45
N ASP A 145 -5.57 19.48 -9.60
CA ASP A 145 -5.38 18.42 -8.62
C ASP A 145 -5.15 17.08 -9.31
N SER A 146 -4.33 16.25 -8.68
CA SER A 146 -4.04 14.92 -9.21
C SER A 146 -3.80 13.89 -8.12
N PHE A 147 -4.03 12.63 -8.48
CA PHE A 147 -3.90 11.49 -7.60
C PHE A 147 -3.15 10.38 -8.34
N ALA A 148 -2.15 9.81 -7.68
CA ALA A 148 -1.41 8.68 -8.23
C ALA A 148 -2.16 7.37 -7.94
N VAL A 149 -2.12 6.45 -8.90
CA VAL A 149 -2.53 5.05 -8.76
C VAL A 149 -1.36 4.22 -9.25
N SER A 150 -0.61 3.63 -8.35
CA SER A 150 0.66 2.95 -8.64
C SER A 150 0.61 1.50 -8.22
N GLU A 151 1.37 0.64 -8.92
CA GLU A 151 1.52 -0.76 -8.54
C GLU A 151 1.91 -0.90 -7.05
N ALA A 152 1.27 -1.84 -6.35
CA ALA A 152 1.52 -2.08 -4.95
C ALA A 152 2.90 -2.69 -4.73
N GLY A 153 3.75 -1.95 -4.05
CA GLY A 153 5.01 -2.48 -3.51
C GLY A 153 4.81 -3.33 -2.27
N ARG A 154 5.90 -3.88 -1.76
CA ARG A 154 5.94 -4.50 -0.43
C ARG A 154 6.29 -3.45 0.61
N VAL A 155 5.54 -3.42 1.70
CA VAL A 155 5.75 -2.47 2.79
C VAL A 155 6.16 -3.20 4.07
N ASP A 156 6.96 -2.53 4.88
CA ASP A 156 7.25 -2.93 6.24
C ASP A 156 6.13 -2.41 7.15
N MET A 157 5.39 -3.32 7.78
CA MET A 157 4.26 -2.98 8.64
C MET A 157 4.67 -2.09 9.82
N PHE A 158 5.87 -2.30 10.38
CA PHE A 158 6.36 -1.50 11.51
C PHE A 158 6.71 -0.07 11.07
N ALA A 159 7.35 0.08 9.89
CA ALA A 159 7.63 1.40 9.32
C ALA A 159 6.32 2.14 9.01
N ALA A 160 5.33 1.46 8.43
CA ALA A 160 4.01 2.06 8.16
C ALA A 160 3.29 2.53 9.44
N LEU A 161 3.43 1.78 10.54
CA LEU A 161 2.89 2.18 11.85
C LEU A 161 3.65 3.38 12.44
N ASP A 162 4.97 3.40 12.33
CA ASP A 162 5.79 4.53 12.80
C ASP A 162 5.46 5.81 11.98
N ASP A 163 5.26 5.70 10.65
CA ASP A 163 4.83 6.81 9.79
C ASP A 163 3.42 7.32 10.16
N LEU A 164 2.50 6.40 10.46
CA LEU A 164 1.16 6.76 10.93
C LEU A 164 1.22 7.54 12.26
N VAL A 165 2.01 7.07 13.20
CA VAL A 165 2.21 7.75 14.50
C VAL A 165 2.82 9.14 14.29
N ALA A 166 3.81 9.26 13.41
CA ALA A 166 4.43 10.54 13.09
C ALA A 166 3.42 11.52 12.46
N THR A 167 2.59 11.05 11.52
CA THR A 167 1.55 11.85 10.86
C THR A 167 0.48 12.33 11.84
N LEU A 168 0.00 11.44 12.72
CA LEU A 168 -0.98 11.81 13.76
C LEU A 168 -0.38 12.78 14.79
N GLY A 169 0.90 12.59 15.14
CA GLY A 169 1.62 13.49 16.04
C GLY A 169 1.83 14.89 15.45
N ALA A 170 2.07 14.99 14.16
CA ALA A 170 2.22 16.26 13.44
C ALA A 170 0.88 17.02 13.31
N SER A 171 -0.24 16.32 13.20
CA SER A 171 -1.59 16.88 13.07
C SER A 171 -2.09 17.57 14.36
N THR A 172 -1.44 17.38 15.51
CA THR A 172 -1.76 18.07 16.77
C THR A 172 -1.09 19.44 16.92
N ALA A 173 -0.33 19.90 15.92
CA ALA A 173 0.18 21.25 15.90
C ALA A 173 -0.99 22.22 15.65
N THR A 174 -1.36 22.94 16.70
CA THR A 174 -2.45 23.93 16.84
C THR A 174 -2.55 24.87 15.63
N PRO A 175 -3.78 25.16 15.13
CA PRO A 175 -3.97 26.31 14.27
C PRO A 175 -3.49 27.55 15.03
N ALA A 176 -2.59 28.33 14.46
CA ALA A 176 -2.24 29.63 14.99
C ALA A 176 -3.50 30.50 14.97
N GLU A 177 -3.79 31.15 16.12
CA GLU A 177 -4.82 32.19 16.25
C GLU A 177 -4.60 33.34 15.28
#